data_66d52f54203d8d31ec5a685012e53c94
#
_entry.id   66d52f54203d8d31ec5a685012e53c94
#
_cell.length_a   1.000
_cell.length_b   1.000
_cell.length_c   1.000
_cell.angle_alpha   90.00
_cell.angle_beta   90.00
_cell.angle_gamma   90.00
#
_symmetry.space_group_name_H-M   'P 1'
#
loop_
_entity.id
_entity.type
_entity.pdbx_description
1 polymer ?
#
loop_
_entity_poly.entity_id
_entity_poly.type
_entity_poly.pdbx_seq_one_letter_code
_entity_poly.pdbx_strand_id
1 'polypeptide(L)'
;MTSTERATPLSALSAGKQGVVHSLHGGHDFCSRLANLGFTAGAFITVVQNYGSGPMLVSLRGAKVALGRTEAAQVLVSAGES
;
A
#
# COMPACT_ATOMS: atom_id res chain seq x y z
N MET A 1 3.33 21.55 -12.49
CA MET A 1 3.27 21.24 -12.02
C MET A 1 3.28 20.61 -11.38
N THR A 2 3.33 20.35 -11.14
CA THR A 2 3.43 19.75 -10.47
C THR A 2 2.90 19.00 -9.93
N SER A 3 3.00 18.24 -9.86
CA SER A 3 2.53 17.37 -9.50
C SER A 3 2.50 17.07 -8.33
N THR A 4 2.12 16.91 -7.89
CA THR A 4 1.98 16.76 -6.77
C THR A 4 1.57 15.58 -6.35
N GLU A 5 2.15 14.63 -6.55
CA GLU A 5 1.83 13.55 -6.09
C GLU A 5 1.92 13.49 -4.71
N ARG A 6 1.04 13.29 -3.89
CA ARG A 6 1.11 13.15 -2.60
C ARG A 6 1.17 11.75 -2.23
N ALA A 7 2.20 11.22 -1.59
CA ALA A 7 2.32 9.87 -1.08
C ALA A 7 1.59 9.77 0.25
N THR A 8 0.73 8.80 0.36
CA THR A 8 -0.10 8.59 1.55
C THR A 8 0.17 7.21 2.10
N PRO A 9 0.17 7.02 3.42
CA PRO A 9 0.32 5.68 3.96
C PRO A 9 -0.83 4.79 3.49
N LEU A 10 -0.51 3.57 3.13
CA LEU A 10 -1.53 2.64 2.68
C LEU A 10 -2.62 2.47 3.73
N SER A 11 -2.24 2.54 5.00
CA SER A 11 -3.20 2.38 6.10
C SER A 11 -4.28 3.46 6.10
N ALA A 12 -4.07 4.55 5.40
CA ALA A 12 -5.06 5.62 5.35
C ALA A 12 -6.09 5.43 4.23
N LEU A 13 -5.92 4.46 3.37
CA LEU A 13 -6.86 4.26 2.28
C LEU A 13 -8.04 3.42 2.71
N SER A 14 -9.23 3.84 2.34
CA SER A 14 -10.45 3.11 2.66
C SER A 14 -10.63 1.93 1.74
N ALA A 15 -11.45 0.99 2.16
CA ALA A 15 -11.78 -0.15 1.33
C ALA A 15 -12.36 0.33 -0.01
N GLY A 16 -11.96 -0.30 -1.06
CA GLY A 16 -12.38 0.06 -2.40
C GLY A 16 -11.48 1.05 -3.10
N LYS A 17 -10.57 1.68 -2.37
CA LYS A 17 -9.66 2.63 -2.99
C LYS A 17 -8.50 1.92 -3.66
N GLN A 18 -7.94 2.57 -4.65
CA GLN A 18 -6.82 2.03 -5.39
C GLN A 18 -5.64 2.96 -5.24
N GLY A 19 -4.48 2.44 -5.42
CA GLY A 19 -3.28 3.26 -5.35
C GLY A 19 -2.13 2.58 -6.05
N VAL A 20 -1.06 3.34 -6.23
CA VAL A 20 0.16 2.84 -6.83
C VAL A 20 1.25 2.95 -5.78
N VAL A 21 1.98 1.88 -5.57
CA VAL A 21 3.04 1.89 -4.57
C VAL A 21 4.09 2.91 -4.97
N HIS A 22 4.41 3.82 -4.06
CA HIS A 22 5.38 4.85 -4.28
C HIS A 22 6.71 4.44 -3.65
N SER A 23 6.69 4.04 -2.40
CA SER A 23 7.91 3.63 -1.70
C SER A 23 7.57 2.85 -0.46
N LEU A 24 8.56 2.15 0.06
CA LEU A 24 8.43 1.40 1.30
C LEU A 24 9.37 2.05 2.31
N HIS A 25 8.86 2.30 3.51
CA HIS A 25 9.65 2.90 4.57
C HIS A 25 9.76 1.92 5.73
N GLY A 26 10.91 1.41 5.96
CA GLY A 26 11.13 0.44 7.01
C GLY A 26 12.51 -0.13 6.85
N GLY A 27 12.84 -1.11 7.66
CA GLY A 27 14.14 -1.73 7.59
C GLY A 27 14.30 -2.58 6.34
N HIS A 28 15.53 -3.04 6.13
CA HIS A 28 15.85 -3.83 4.97
C HIS A 28 15.02 -5.10 4.87
N ASP A 29 14.84 -5.80 6.00
CA ASP A 29 14.07 -7.03 5.99
C ASP A 29 12.61 -6.79 5.64
N PHE A 30 12.05 -5.71 6.15
CA PHE A 30 10.67 -5.37 5.85
C PHE A 30 10.53 -5.06 4.35
N CYS A 31 11.42 -4.24 3.82
CA CYS A 31 11.34 -3.85 2.42
C CYS A 31 11.55 -5.06 1.51
N SER A 32 12.48 -5.95 1.85
CA SER A 32 12.71 -7.14 1.05
C SER A 32 11.50 -8.06 1.04
N ARG A 33 10.89 -8.23 2.21
CA ARG A 33 9.73 -9.10 2.32
C ARG A 33 8.57 -8.56 1.50
N LEU A 34 8.32 -7.27 1.59
CA LEU A 34 7.22 -6.67 0.85
C LEU A 34 7.51 -6.67 -0.65
N ALA A 35 8.74 -6.43 -1.03
CA ALA A 35 9.10 -6.45 -2.44
C ALA A 35 8.89 -7.85 -3.02
N ASN A 36 9.21 -8.88 -2.24
CA ASN A 36 9.00 -10.25 -2.69
C ASN A 36 7.52 -10.57 -2.87
N LEU A 37 6.65 -9.88 -2.14
CA LEU A 37 5.23 -10.07 -2.30
C LEU A 37 4.70 -9.28 -3.50
N GLY A 38 5.50 -8.40 -4.06
CA GLY A 38 5.09 -7.61 -5.20
C GLY A 38 4.86 -6.13 -4.92
N PHE A 39 5.12 -5.68 -3.69
CA PHE A 39 4.93 -4.27 -3.37
C PHE A 39 6.17 -3.50 -3.80
N THR A 40 6.33 -3.35 -5.08
CA THR A 40 7.46 -2.62 -5.64
C THR A 40 6.94 -1.29 -6.18
N ALA A 41 7.80 -0.31 -6.32
CA ALA A 41 7.41 1.00 -6.82
C ALA A 41 6.68 0.83 -8.16
N GLY A 42 5.55 1.45 -8.29
CA GLY A 42 4.75 1.35 -9.49
C GLY A 42 3.71 0.25 -9.47
N ALA A 43 3.71 -0.62 -8.45
CA ALA A 43 2.73 -1.69 -8.38
C ALA A 43 1.35 -1.12 -8.05
N PHE A 44 0.34 -1.66 -8.70
CA PHE A 44 -1.03 -1.18 -8.51
C PHE A 44 -1.71 -2.04 -7.48
N ILE A 45 -2.35 -1.43 -6.51
CA ILE A 45 -3.04 -2.19 -5.46
C ILE A 45 -4.45 -1.66 -5.27
N THR A 46 -5.30 -2.51 -4.75
CA THR A 46 -6.66 -2.13 -4.38
C THR A 46 -6.88 -2.56 -2.94
N VAL A 47 -7.45 -1.68 -2.13
CA VAL A 47 -7.75 -2.02 -0.74
C VAL A 47 -9.05 -2.80 -0.72
N VAL A 48 -9.03 -4.01 -0.20
CA VAL A 48 -10.20 -4.86 -0.11
C VAL A 48 -10.94 -4.63 1.20
N GLN A 49 -10.20 -4.55 2.30
CA GLN A 49 -10.78 -4.29 3.60
C GLN A 49 -9.89 -3.43 4.44
N ASN A 50 -10.44 -2.48 5.13
CA ASN A 50 -9.71 -1.66 6.09
C ASN A 50 -10.71 -1.13 7.09
N TYR A 51 -10.77 -1.77 8.25
CA TYR A 51 -11.73 -1.37 9.27
C TYR A 51 -11.19 -0.30 10.22
N GLY A 52 -10.03 0.22 9.96
CA GLY A 52 -9.44 1.25 10.82
C GLY A 52 -8.62 0.67 11.95
N SER A 53 -8.76 -0.60 12.25
CA SER A 53 -7.95 -1.26 13.25
C SER A 53 -7.76 -2.69 12.77
N GLY A 54 -6.74 -3.33 13.25
CA GLY A 54 -6.42 -4.67 12.79
C GLY A 54 -5.83 -4.69 11.39
N PRO A 55 -5.62 -5.86 10.84
CA PRO A 55 -4.97 -5.97 9.53
C PRO A 55 -5.82 -5.41 8.40
N MET A 56 -5.16 -4.95 7.36
CA MET A 56 -5.83 -4.57 6.13
C MET A 56 -5.66 -5.69 5.14
N LEU A 57 -6.58 -5.80 4.23
CA LEU A 57 -6.47 -6.76 3.15
C LEU A 57 -6.40 -6.00 1.85
N VAL A 58 -5.38 -6.24 1.06
CA VAL A 58 -5.22 -5.57 -0.23
C VAL A 58 -5.06 -6.59 -1.33
N SER A 59 -5.46 -6.21 -2.52
CA SER A 59 -5.32 -7.03 -3.70
C SER A 59 -4.14 -6.51 -4.51
N LEU A 60 -3.25 -7.40 -4.90
CA LEU A 60 -2.08 -7.03 -5.66
C LEU A 60 -1.85 -8.13 -6.67
N ARG A 61 -1.94 -7.80 -7.95
CA ARG A 61 -1.72 -8.76 -9.01
C ARG A 61 -2.58 -10.00 -8.88
N GLY A 62 -3.80 -9.81 -8.47
CA GLY A 62 -4.73 -10.92 -8.35
C GLY A 62 -4.63 -11.71 -7.07
N ALA A 63 -3.67 -11.40 -6.22
CA ALA A 63 -3.52 -12.09 -4.95
C ALA A 63 -3.95 -11.16 -3.82
N LYS A 64 -4.49 -11.71 -2.75
CA LYS A 64 -4.86 -10.93 -1.60
C LYS A 64 -3.79 -11.06 -0.55
N VAL A 65 -3.37 -9.95 -0.01
CA VAL A 65 -2.29 -9.91 0.98
C VAL A 65 -2.80 -9.20 2.21
N ALA A 66 -2.61 -9.78 3.37
CA ALA A 66 -2.98 -9.14 4.63
C ALA A 66 -1.77 -8.44 5.20
N LEU A 67 -1.93 -7.19 5.58
CA LEU A 67 -0.85 -6.41 6.18
C LEU A 67 -1.30 -5.91 7.52
N GLY A 68 -0.43 -6.00 8.51
CA GLY A 68 -0.72 -5.40 9.81
C GLY A 68 -0.76 -3.90 9.70
N ARG A 69 -1.32 -3.24 10.72
CA ARG A 69 -1.42 -1.78 10.70
C ARG A 69 -0.08 -1.11 10.57
N THR A 70 0.91 -1.59 11.30
CA THR A 70 2.23 -0.99 11.26
C THR A 70 2.86 -1.16 9.89
N GLU A 71 2.68 -2.33 9.30
CA GLU A 71 3.23 -2.59 7.97
C GLU A 71 2.55 -1.70 6.94
N ALA A 72 1.23 -1.60 7.01
CA ALA A 72 0.50 -0.78 6.05
C ALA A 72 0.87 0.68 6.16
N ALA A 73 1.19 1.14 7.37
CA ALA A 73 1.58 2.52 7.56
C ALA A 73 2.94 2.83 6.95
N GLN A 74 3.74 1.80 6.70
CA GLN A 74 5.06 2.00 6.13
C GLN A 74 5.11 1.85 4.63
N VAL A 75 3.99 1.56 4.01
CA VAL A 75 3.90 1.50 2.55
C VAL A 75 3.27 2.80 2.09
N LEU A 76 4.00 3.59 1.33
CA LEU A 76 3.46 4.85 0.82
C LEU A 76 2.96 4.65 -0.58
N VAL A 77 1.76 5.12 -0.83
CA VAL A 77 1.12 4.94 -2.13
C VAL A 77 0.64 6.29 -2.64
N SER A 78 0.53 6.40 -3.95
CA SER A 78 -0.11 7.54 -4.58
C SER A 78 -1.52 7.10 -4.84
N ALA A 79 -2.48 7.79 -4.27
CA ALA A 79 -3.87 7.40 -4.42
C ALA A 79 -4.26 7.59 -5.87
N GLY A 80 -4.95 6.69 -6.32
CA GLY A 80 -5.37 6.78 -7.68
C GLY A 80 -6.37 7.84 -7.79
N GLU A 81 -6.44 8.64 -8.69
CA GLU A 81 -7.20 9.58 -8.73
C GLU A 81 -8.08 9.48 -9.51
N SER A 82 -8.72 9.64 -9.62
CA SER A 82 -9.65 9.47 -10.45
C SER A 82 -10.21 10.33 -10.98
#